data_dc401a89f93589dffd2f591526ee39c2
#
_entry.id   dc401a89f93589dffd2f591526ee39c2
#
_cell.length_a   1.000
_cell.length_b   1.000
_cell.length_c   1.000
_cell.angle_alpha   90.00
_cell.angle_beta   90.00
_cell.angle_gamma   90.00
#
_symmetry.space_group_name_H-M   'P 1'
#
loop_
_entity.id
_entity.type
_entity.pdbx_description
1 polymer ?
#
loop_
_entity_poly.entity_id
_entity_poly.type
_entity_poly.pdbx_seq_one_letter_code
_entity_poly.pdbx_strand_id
1 'polypeptide(L)'
;MEHISLFPEKTFNNRTNGLRRDLAQALKDLKPGIFRFPGGCIVEGTTIATRYQWKNTVGPVENRPINISRWNYTFPHKKFPDYYQSYGLGFFEYFQLSEDIGAEPLPVLNCGLSCQFENEDMDQHVPVDKLQPYIDDALDLIEFANGPVTSQWGKVRADMGHPASFNLKFIAIGNEQWG
;
A
#
# COMPACT_ATOMS: atom_id res chain seq x y z
N MET A 1 8.15 -8.10 23.06
CA MET A 1 8.53 -6.73 22.61
C MET A 1 7.81 -6.59 21.27
N GLU A 2 6.81 -5.76 21.23
CA GLU A 2 6.01 -5.58 20.03
C GLU A 2 6.80 -4.77 19.02
N HIS A 3 6.39 -3.72 18.51
CA HIS A 3 7.14 -3.01 17.49
C HIS A 3 8.04 -1.91 18.08
N ILE A 4 9.28 -1.81 17.57
CA ILE A 4 10.14 -0.64 17.80
C ILE A 4 10.26 0.06 16.46
N SER A 5 9.82 1.31 16.39
CA SER A 5 9.95 2.15 15.19
C SER A 5 10.84 3.34 15.48
N LEU A 6 11.67 3.69 14.51
CA LEU A 6 12.51 4.89 14.55
C LEU A 6 12.12 5.79 13.41
N PHE A 7 11.74 7.01 13.74
CA PHE A 7 11.42 8.04 12.76
C PHE A 7 12.43 9.19 12.85
N PRO A 8 12.74 9.86 11.73
CA PRO A 8 13.59 11.04 11.76
C PRO A 8 12.93 12.15 12.58
N GLU A 9 13.72 12.89 13.35
CA GLU A 9 13.24 14.07 14.06
C GLU A 9 12.77 15.16 13.09
N LYS A 10 13.54 15.37 12.01
CA LYS A 10 13.23 16.34 10.96
C LYS A 10 12.65 15.62 9.75
N THR A 11 11.34 15.65 9.64
CA THR A 11 10.61 15.01 8.54
C THR A 11 10.30 16.00 7.42
N PHE A 12 9.96 15.49 6.26
CA PHE A 12 9.44 16.28 5.15
C PHE A 12 8.08 16.89 5.56
N ASN A 13 7.89 18.17 5.29
CA ASN A 13 6.71 18.95 5.70
C ASN A 13 6.40 18.90 7.21
N ASN A 14 7.38 18.52 8.05
CA ASN A 14 7.24 18.41 9.51
C ASN A 14 6.11 17.46 9.95
N ARG A 15 5.82 16.43 9.18
CA ARG A 15 4.79 15.44 9.51
C ARG A 15 5.26 14.56 10.67
N THR A 16 4.39 14.25 11.61
CA THR A 16 4.64 13.25 12.65
C THR A 16 4.85 11.89 11.98
N ASN A 17 5.89 11.17 12.40
CA ASN A 17 6.28 9.88 11.80
C ASN A 17 6.49 9.94 10.27
N GLY A 18 6.84 11.13 9.77
CA GLY A 18 6.99 11.40 8.36
C GLY A 18 8.28 10.87 7.75
N LEU A 19 8.42 11.10 6.46
CA LEU A 19 9.56 10.68 5.67
C LEU A 19 10.80 11.54 5.93
N ARG A 20 11.97 10.96 5.69
CA ARG A 20 13.24 11.69 5.69
C ARG A 20 13.16 12.87 4.71
N ARG A 21 13.49 14.05 5.23
CA ARG A 21 13.38 15.31 4.48
C ARG A 21 14.21 15.32 3.20
N ASP A 22 15.45 14.85 3.28
CA ASP A 22 16.40 14.83 2.16
C ASP A 22 15.91 13.90 1.02
N LEU A 23 15.44 12.70 1.36
CA LEU A 23 14.96 11.74 0.36
C LEU A 23 13.64 12.17 -0.29
N ALA A 24 12.69 12.67 0.50
CA ALA A 24 11.43 13.17 -0.04
C ALA A 24 11.65 14.43 -0.91
N GLN A 25 12.61 15.29 -0.53
CA GLN A 25 12.99 16.43 -1.36
C GLN A 25 13.60 15.99 -2.68
N ALA A 26 14.50 15.00 -2.66
CA ALA A 26 15.11 14.47 -3.88
C ALA A 26 14.05 13.89 -4.82
N LEU A 27 13.05 13.16 -4.30
CA LEU A 27 11.91 12.68 -5.10
C LEU A 27 11.11 13.83 -5.70
N LYS A 28 10.83 14.87 -4.92
CA LYS A 28 10.12 16.07 -5.40
C LYS A 28 10.89 16.79 -6.52
N ASP A 29 12.20 16.87 -6.40
CA ASP A 29 13.06 17.56 -7.37
C ASP A 29 13.11 16.82 -8.71
N LEU A 30 12.81 15.51 -8.75
CA LEU A 30 12.64 14.74 -9.97
C LEU A 30 11.37 15.11 -10.74
N LYS A 31 10.41 15.79 -10.09
CA LYS A 31 9.11 16.17 -10.68
C LYS A 31 8.38 15.00 -11.36
N PRO A 32 8.16 13.89 -10.67
CA PRO A 32 7.49 12.74 -11.28
C PRO A 32 6.05 13.10 -11.65
N GLY A 33 5.58 12.64 -12.82
CA GLY A 33 4.18 12.81 -13.22
C GLY A 33 3.24 11.87 -12.48
N ILE A 34 3.70 10.66 -12.17
CA ILE A 34 2.93 9.59 -11.51
C ILE A 34 3.79 8.96 -10.42
N PHE A 35 3.15 8.64 -9.30
CA PHE A 35 3.71 7.82 -8.23
C PHE A 35 2.90 6.53 -8.07
N ARG A 36 3.48 5.39 -8.51
CA ARG A 36 2.87 4.06 -8.45
C ARG A 36 3.23 3.37 -7.14
N PHE A 37 2.25 2.82 -6.42
CA PHE A 37 2.44 2.11 -5.16
C PHE A 37 1.39 1.01 -4.93
N PRO A 38 1.64 0.03 -4.05
CA PRO A 38 2.92 -0.36 -3.48
C PRO A 38 3.82 -1.02 -4.52
N GLY A 39 3.24 -1.44 -5.62
CA GLY A 39 3.87 -1.95 -6.83
C GLY A 39 4.35 -3.40 -6.78
N GLY A 40 4.48 -3.97 -7.96
CA GLY A 40 5.10 -5.27 -8.17
C GLY A 40 4.43 -6.46 -7.50
N CYS A 41 5.17 -7.55 -7.39
CA CYS A 41 4.75 -8.79 -6.73
C CYS A 41 4.34 -8.62 -5.26
N ILE A 42 4.65 -7.51 -4.64
CA ILE A 42 4.18 -7.16 -3.28
C ILE A 42 2.65 -7.08 -3.25
N VAL A 43 2.02 -6.59 -4.32
CA VAL A 43 0.55 -6.53 -4.43
C VAL A 43 -0.08 -7.91 -4.37
N GLU A 44 0.57 -8.88 -5.00
CA GLU A 44 0.06 -10.23 -5.18
C GLU A 44 0.31 -11.12 -3.95
N GLY A 45 1.45 -10.92 -3.27
CA GLY A 45 1.90 -11.82 -2.21
C GLY A 45 2.38 -13.17 -2.73
N THR A 46 2.90 -14.02 -1.86
CA THR A 46 3.22 -15.43 -2.19
C THR A 46 1.94 -16.26 -2.24
N THR A 47 0.96 -15.91 -1.43
CA THR A 47 -0.36 -16.55 -1.38
C THR A 47 -1.43 -15.48 -1.36
N ILE A 48 -2.66 -15.85 -1.68
CA ILE A 48 -3.80 -14.92 -1.56
C ILE A 48 -3.93 -14.34 -0.14
N ALA A 49 -3.59 -15.11 0.88
CA ALA A 49 -3.65 -14.66 2.27
C ALA A 49 -2.58 -13.60 2.60
N THR A 50 -1.43 -13.63 1.92
CA THR A 50 -0.32 -12.69 2.14
C THR A 50 -0.29 -11.53 1.13
N ARG A 51 -1.33 -11.41 0.30
CA ARG A 51 -1.47 -10.26 -0.60
C ARG A 51 -1.45 -8.93 0.14
N TYR A 52 -1.09 -7.87 -0.52
CA TYR A 52 -1.16 -6.54 0.05
C TYR A 52 -2.62 -6.08 0.15
N GLN A 53 -3.15 -6.07 1.36
CA GLN A 53 -4.49 -5.55 1.65
C GLN A 53 -4.37 -4.12 2.15
N TRP A 54 -4.77 -3.15 1.31
CA TRP A 54 -4.62 -1.74 1.62
C TRP A 54 -5.35 -1.29 2.89
N LYS A 55 -6.48 -1.94 3.22
CA LYS A 55 -7.24 -1.65 4.44
C LYS A 55 -6.44 -1.89 5.71
N ASN A 56 -5.48 -2.83 5.67
CA ASN A 56 -4.55 -3.08 6.77
C ASN A 56 -3.47 -1.99 6.93
N THR A 57 -3.39 -1.07 6.00
CA THR A 57 -2.32 -0.07 5.93
C THR A 57 -2.78 1.33 6.28
N VAL A 58 -4.04 1.49 6.70
CA VAL A 58 -4.64 2.75 7.13
C VAL A 58 -5.05 2.70 8.60
N GLY A 59 -5.32 3.85 9.19
CA GLY A 59 -5.53 3.96 10.63
C GLY A 59 -4.22 4.14 11.40
N PRO A 60 -4.26 4.12 12.75
CA PRO A 60 -3.07 4.27 13.60
C PRO A 60 -2.01 3.24 13.29
N VAL A 61 -0.74 3.67 13.18
CA VAL A 61 0.38 2.80 12.76
C VAL A 61 0.57 1.63 13.72
N GLU A 62 0.39 1.85 15.01
CA GLU A 62 0.51 0.84 16.06
C GLU A 62 -0.54 -0.27 15.99
N ASN A 63 -1.63 -0.05 15.30
CA ASN A 63 -2.71 -1.02 15.11
C ASN A 63 -2.62 -1.78 13.78
N ARG A 64 -1.67 -1.43 12.93
CA ARG A 64 -1.52 -2.08 11.62
C ARG A 64 -0.88 -3.45 11.79
N PRO A 65 -1.42 -4.50 11.15
CA PRO A 65 -0.85 -5.84 11.26
C PRO A 65 0.50 -5.93 10.56
N ILE A 66 1.25 -6.97 10.91
CA ILE A 66 2.43 -7.37 10.14
C ILE A 66 1.99 -8.32 9.03
N ASN A 67 2.56 -8.13 7.85
CA ASN A 67 2.41 -9.08 6.75
C ASN A 67 3.76 -9.69 6.36
N ILE A 68 3.74 -10.92 5.90
CA ILE A 68 4.93 -11.60 5.35
C ILE A 68 5.22 -10.99 3.98
N SER A 69 6.47 -10.58 3.77
CA SER A 69 6.88 -10.07 2.46
C SER A 69 6.92 -11.18 1.43
N ARG A 70 6.47 -10.86 0.21
CA ARG A 70 6.59 -11.73 -0.96
C ARG A 70 8.02 -12.29 -1.14
N TRP A 71 9.02 -11.50 -0.86
CA TRP A 71 10.43 -11.84 -1.09
C TRP A 71 11.04 -12.80 -0.08
N ASN A 72 10.31 -13.23 0.94
CA ASN A 72 10.74 -14.32 1.81
C ASN A 72 10.93 -15.63 1.05
N TYR A 73 10.06 -15.90 0.11
CA TYR A 73 10.11 -17.09 -0.72
C TYR A 73 11.36 -17.14 -1.59
N THR A 74 11.77 -16.00 -2.16
CA THR A 74 12.91 -15.91 -3.07
C THR A 74 14.25 -16.17 -2.38
N PHE A 75 14.33 -16.05 -1.04
CA PHE A 75 15.57 -16.18 -0.28
C PHE A 75 15.50 -17.22 0.84
N PRO A 76 15.23 -18.51 0.53
CA PRO A 76 15.05 -19.56 1.54
C PRO A 76 16.33 -19.87 2.33
N HIS A 77 17.50 -19.50 1.80
CA HIS A 77 18.82 -19.77 2.40
C HIS A 77 19.30 -18.71 3.39
N LYS A 78 18.56 -17.64 3.59
CA LYS A 78 18.97 -16.59 4.54
C LYS A 78 18.93 -17.11 5.98
N LYS A 79 19.91 -16.66 6.79
CA LYS A 79 20.10 -17.11 8.18
C LYS A 79 19.08 -16.55 9.16
N PHE A 80 18.42 -15.47 8.80
CA PHE A 80 17.52 -14.76 9.68
C PHE A 80 16.07 -14.94 9.22
N PRO A 81 15.14 -14.80 10.17
CA PRO A 81 13.74 -14.88 9.83
C PRO A 81 13.36 -13.87 8.77
N ASP A 82 12.27 -14.09 8.25
CA ASP A 82 11.59 -13.54 7.13
C ASP A 82 11.56 -12.04 7.07
N TYR A 83 11.44 -11.50 5.88
CA TYR A 83 11.04 -10.12 5.69
C TYR A 83 9.58 -9.94 6.04
N TYR A 84 9.32 -8.94 6.87
CA TYR A 84 7.98 -8.54 7.24
C TYR A 84 7.71 -7.13 6.77
N GLN A 85 6.45 -6.87 6.41
CA GLN A 85 5.94 -5.54 6.16
C GLN A 85 5.15 -5.10 7.38
N SER A 86 5.59 -4.04 8.04
CA SER A 86 4.92 -3.47 9.21
C SER A 86 3.85 -2.45 8.84
N TYR A 87 3.74 -2.10 7.55
CA TYR A 87 2.87 -1.05 7.05
C TYR A 87 3.07 0.33 7.72
N GLY A 88 4.27 0.59 8.23
CA GLY A 88 4.64 1.91 8.76
C GLY A 88 4.50 3.03 7.72
N LEU A 89 4.67 2.67 6.42
CA LEU A 89 4.20 3.43 5.28
C LEU A 89 3.06 2.64 4.63
N GLY A 90 1.88 3.19 4.61
CA GLY A 90 0.69 2.60 4.01
C GLY A 90 0.09 3.51 2.94
N PHE A 91 -1.12 3.17 2.53
CA PHE A 91 -1.79 3.91 1.44
C PHE A 91 -2.02 5.38 1.78
N PHE A 92 -2.36 5.69 3.03
CA PHE A 92 -2.51 7.09 3.45
C PHE A 92 -1.22 7.88 3.24
N GLU A 93 -0.09 7.35 3.72
CA GLU A 93 1.21 8.00 3.59
C GLU A 93 1.68 8.09 2.13
N TYR A 94 1.34 7.10 1.29
CA TYR A 94 1.63 7.15 -0.15
C TYR A 94 0.82 8.22 -0.87
N PHE A 95 -0.46 8.39 -0.53
CA PHE A 95 -1.26 9.49 -1.06
C PHE A 95 -0.72 10.85 -0.64
N GLN A 96 -0.35 11.00 0.64
CA GLN A 96 0.30 12.23 1.12
C GLN A 96 1.61 12.52 0.40
N LEU A 97 2.44 11.48 0.20
CA LEU A 97 3.69 11.63 -0.55
C LEU A 97 3.42 12.08 -1.99
N SER A 98 2.41 11.51 -2.64
CA SER A 98 2.03 11.92 -4.00
C SER A 98 1.73 13.42 -4.07
N GLU A 99 0.92 13.93 -3.14
CA GLU A 99 0.65 15.38 -3.05
C GLU A 99 1.93 16.18 -2.77
N ASP A 100 2.74 15.74 -1.82
CA ASP A 100 3.95 16.43 -1.38
C ASP A 100 4.98 16.59 -2.50
N ILE A 101 5.11 15.59 -3.36
CA ILE A 101 6.04 15.62 -4.51
C ILE A 101 5.40 16.14 -5.80
N GLY A 102 4.08 16.35 -5.81
CA GLY A 102 3.33 16.87 -6.95
C GLY A 102 3.09 15.82 -8.04
N ALA A 103 2.99 14.55 -7.68
CA ALA A 103 2.71 13.43 -8.58
C ALA A 103 1.25 12.97 -8.48
N GLU A 104 0.68 12.48 -9.58
CA GLU A 104 -0.61 11.79 -9.55
C GLU A 104 -0.45 10.42 -8.89
N PRO A 105 -1.25 10.07 -7.89
CA PRO A 105 -1.20 8.75 -7.27
C PRO A 105 -1.72 7.66 -8.21
N LEU A 106 -1.02 6.55 -8.30
CA LEU A 106 -1.44 5.35 -9.02
C LEU A 106 -1.36 4.13 -8.08
N PRO A 107 -2.37 3.95 -7.22
CA PRO A 107 -2.46 2.76 -6.39
C PRO A 107 -2.70 1.51 -7.24
N VAL A 108 -2.03 0.42 -6.87
CA VAL A 108 -2.20 -0.90 -7.49
C VAL A 108 -2.87 -1.82 -6.50
N LEU A 109 -3.95 -2.48 -6.92
CA LEU A 109 -4.72 -3.41 -6.09
C LEU A 109 -4.62 -4.84 -6.62
N ASN A 110 -4.70 -5.79 -5.71
CA ASN A 110 -4.80 -7.20 -6.04
C ASN A 110 -6.13 -7.50 -6.74
N CYS A 111 -6.11 -8.35 -7.75
CA CYS A 111 -7.30 -8.76 -8.52
C CYS A 111 -7.70 -10.22 -8.27
N GLY A 112 -7.28 -10.81 -7.15
CA GLY A 112 -7.60 -12.18 -6.81
C GLY A 112 -6.57 -13.22 -7.27
N LEU A 113 -5.35 -12.77 -7.61
CA LEU A 113 -4.23 -13.63 -7.99
C LEU A 113 -3.05 -13.44 -7.04
N SER A 114 -2.40 -14.55 -6.68
CA SER A 114 -1.08 -14.51 -6.05
C SER A 114 0.01 -14.35 -7.10
N CYS A 115 1.23 -14.00 -6.66
CA CYS A 115 2.36 -13.85 -7.57
C CYS A 115 2.68 -15.18 -8.27
N GLN A 116 2.73 -15.15 -9.61
CA GLN A 116 3.00 -16.32 -10.42
C GLN A 116 4.49 -16.64 -10.55
N PHE A 117 5.35 -15.66 -10.28
CA PHE A 117 6.80 -15.82 -10.36
C PHE A 117 7.33 -16.63 -9.17
N GLU A 118 8.07 -17.70 -9.45
CA GLU A 118 8.64 -18.60 -8.43
C GLU A 118 7.62 -19.06 -7.36
N ASN A 119 6.39 -19.25 -7.77
CA ASN A 119 5.34 -19.77 -6.90
C ASN A 119 5.08 -21.22 -7.26
N GLU A 120 5.24 -22.13 -6.29
CA GLU A 120 5.00 -23.57 -6.48
C GLU A 120 3.53 -23.88 -6.72
N ASP A 121 2.64 -23.06 -6.21
CA ASP A 121 1.19 -23.17 -6.37
C ASP A 121 0.69 -22.07 -7.30
N MET A 122 0.80 -22.31 -8.60
CA MET A 122 0.33 -21.41 -9.65
C MET A 122 -1.21 -21.32 -9.71
N ASP A 123 -1.92 -22.21 -9.04
CA ASP A 123 -3.38 -22.25 -9.02
C ASP A 123 -4.00 -21.39 -7.90
N GLN A 124 -3.16 -20.61 -7.18
CA GLN A 124 -3.66 -19.68 -6.17
C GLN A 124 -4.30 -18.45 -6.80
N HIS A 125 -5.48 -18.65 -7.32
CA HIS A 125 -6.35 -17.59 -7.80
C HIS A 125 -7.76 -17.73 -7.22
N VAL A 126 -8.45 -16.62 -7.14
CA VAL A 126 -9.84 -16.59 -6.69
C VAL A 126 -10.75 -16.83 -7.89
N PRO A 127 -11.70 -17.77 -7.81
CA PRO A 127 -12.68 -17.97 -8.86
C PRO A 127 -13.46 -16.68 -9.18
N VAL A 128 -13.81 -16.50 -10.45
CA VAL A 128 -14.44 -15.25 -10.94
C VAL A 128 -15.73 -14.92 -10.20
N ASP A 129 -16.52 -15.94 -9.82
CA ASP A 129 -17.74 -15.79 -9.04
C ASP A 129 -17.51 -15.38 -7.57
N LYS A 130 -16.27 -15.32 -7.12
CA LYS A 130 -15.84 -14.93 -5.76
C LYS A 130 -15.01 -13.65 -5.73
N LEU A 131 -14.96 -12.89 -6.81
CA LEU A 131 -14.17 -11.66 -6.90
C LEU A 131 -14.83 -10.45 -6.22
N GLN A 132 -16.06 -10.56 -5.76
CA GLN A 132 -16.75 -9.41 -5.14
C GLN A 132 -15.95 -8.69 -4.05
N PRO A 133 -15.27 -9.37 -3.10
CA PRO A 133 -14.46 -8.68 -2.09
C PRO A 133 -13.31 -7.83 -2.67
N TYR A 134 -12.76 -8.20 -3.81
CA TYR A 134 -11.72 -7.43 -4.50
C TYR A 134 -12.28 -6.20 -5.20
N ILE A 135 -13.49 -6.32 -5.74
CA ILE A 135 -14.25 -5.19 -6.30
C ILE A 135 -14.59 -4.20 -5.19
N ASP A 136 -15.08 -4.69 -4.05
CA ASP A 136 -15.39 -3.87 -2.88
C ASP A 136 -14.14 -3.17 -2.34
N ASP A 137 -12.99 -3.85 -2.30
CA ASP A 137 -11.70 -3.24 -1.92
C ASP A 137 -11.33 -2.06 -2.84
N ALA A 138 -11.60 -2.17 -4.14
CA ALA A 138 -11.34 -1.09 -5.09
C ALA A 138 -12.30 0.08 -4.92
N LEU A 139 -13.60 -0.19 -4.73
CA LEU A 139 -14.61 0.84 -4.49
C LEU A 139 -14.36 1.57 -3.17
N ASP A 140 -14.04 0.83 -2.12
CA ASP A 140 -13.69 1.38 -0.81
C ASP A 140 -12.43 2.26 -0.88
N LEU A 141 -11.44 1.90 -1.70
CA LEU A 141 -10.26 2.74 -1.91
C LEU A 141 -10.61 4.06 -2.61
N ILE A 142 -11.48 4.01 -3.60
CA ILE A 142 -11.96 5.23 -4.26
C ILE A 142 -12.70 6.11 -3.25
N GLU A 143 -13.53 5.52 -2.39
CA GLU A 143 -14.20 6.25 -1.32
C GLU A 143 -13.21 6.79 -0.30
N PHE A 144 -12.20 6.00 0.11
CA PHE A 144 -11.13 6.47 1.00
C PHE A 144 -10.42 7.68 0.42
N ALA A 145 -10.04 7.61 -0.85
CA ALA A 145 -9.29 8.70 -1.49
C ALA A 145 -10.15 9.93 -1.79
N ASN A 146 -11.39 9.75 -2.25
CA ASN A 146 -12.20 10.82 -2.84
C ASN A 146 -13.52 11.08 -2.11
N GLY A 147 -14.00 10.15 -1.29
CA GLY A 147 -15.30 10.25 -0.62
C GLY A 147 -15.38 11.40 0.38
N PRO A 148 -16.60 11.89 0.68
CA PRO A 148 -16.81 12.91 1.67
C PRO A 148 -16.48 12.40 3.07
N VAL A 149 -16.16 13.29 4.00
CA VAL A 149 -15.85 12.93 5.40
C VAL A 149 -17.00 12.27 6.15
N THR A 150 -18.21 12.31 5.59
CA THR A 150 -19.40 11.65 6.12
C THR A 150 -19.54 10.20 5.65
N SER A 151 -18.78 9.77 4.66
CA SER A 151 -18.76 8.39 4.21
C SER A 151 -17.84 7.53 5.09
N GLN A 152 -17.98 6.22 5.03
CA GLN A 152 -17.22 5.30 5.89
C GLN A 152 -15.71 5.50 5.72
N TRP A 153 -15.20 5.39 4.52
CA TRP A 153 -13.77 5.45 4.23
C TRP A 153 -13.24 6.88 4.14
N GLY A 154 -14.06 7.84 3.69
CA GLY A 154 -13.72 9.25 3.74
C GLY A 154 -13.55 9.77 5.17
N LYS A 155 -14.32 9.21 6.13
CA LYS A 155 -14.14 9.48 7.56
C LYS A 155 -12.80 8.95 8.06
N VAL A 156 -12.40 7.73 7.69
CA VAL A 156 -11.09 7.17 8.09
C VAL A 156 -9.95 8.08 7.62
N ARG A 157 -9.99 8.53 6.36
CA ARG A 157 -9.01 9.49 5.83
C ARG A 157 -8.99 10.78 6.66
N ALA A 158 -10.14 11.34 6.99
CA ALA A 158 -10.25 12.57 7.76
C ALA A 158 -9.70 12.39 9.19
N ASP A 159 -10.02 11.27 9.85
CA ASP A 159 -9.52 10.93 11.19
C ASP A 159 -8.00 10.77 11.20
N MET A 160 -7.40 10.36 10.08
CA MET A 160 -5.95 10.32 9.88
C MET A 160 -5.33 11.70 9.60
N GLY A 161 -6.12 12.77 9.58
CA GLY A 161 -5.65 14.15 9.46
C GLY A 161 -5.74 14.74 8.04
N HIS A 162 -6.42 14.09 7.09
CA HIS A 162 -6.60 14.59 5.74
C HIS A 162 -8.10 14.63 5.34
N PRO A 163 -8.86 15.65 5.77
CA PRO A 163 -10.28 15.74 5.45
C PRO A 163 -10.57 16.02 3.96
N ALA A 164 -9.63 16.64 3.25
CA ALA A 164 -9.77 16.88 1.82
C ALA A 164 -9.64 15.58 1.00
N SER A 165 -10.21 15.56 -0.20
CA SER A 165 -9.99 14.49 -1.16
C SER A 165 -8.53 14.48 -1.64
N PHE A 166 -7.95 13.30 -1.83
CA PHE A 166 -6.67 13.13 -2.54
C PHE A 166 -6.81 13.28 -4.06
N ASN A 167 -8.02 13.44 -4.55
CA ASN A 167 -8.30 13.65 -5.97
C ASN A 167 -7.77 12.53 -6.87
N LEU A 168 -7.92 11.29 -6.41
CA LEU A 168 -7.51 10.08 -7.13
C LEU A 168 -8.19 10.01 -8.49
N LYS A 169 -7.40 9.89 -9.56
CA LYS A 169 -7.86 9.81 -10.95
C LYS A 169 -7.58 8.46 -11.60
N PHE A 170 -6.58 7.74 -11.10
CA PHE A 170 -6.11 6.50 -11.68
C PHE A 170 -6.02 5.41 -10.62
N ILE A 171 -6.38 4.20 -11.00
CA ILE A 171 -6.23 2.98 -10.20
C ILE A 171 -5.77 1.87 -11.14
N ALA A 172 -4.85 1.06 -10.69
CA ALA A 172 -4.43 -0.14 -11.39
C ALA A 172 -4.98 -1.38 -10.68
N ILE A 173 -5.53 -2.30 -11.46
CA ILE A 173 -6.07 -3.56 -10.97
C ILE A 173 -5.18 -4.70 -11.47
N GLY A 174 -4.56 -5.40 -10.52
CA GLY A 174 -3.62 -6.46 -10.80
C GLY A 174 -2.20 -5.99 -11.07
N ASN A 175 -1.27 -6.96 -11.05
CA ASN A 175 0.14 -6.82 -11.39
C ASN A 175 0.61 -8.10 -12.07
N GLU A 176 1.32 -7.98 -13.20
CA GLU A 176 1.96 -9.10 -13.92
C GLU A 176 1.07 -10.34 -14.08
N GLN A 177 -0.17 -10.18 -14.48
CA GLN A 177 -1.05 -11.30 -14.78
C GLN A 177 -0.61 -11.91 -16.10
N TRP A 178 0.15 -12.99 -16.01
CA TRP A 178 0.59 -13.77 -17.16
C TRP A 178 -0.49 -14.79 -17.54
N GLY A 179 -0.95 -14.70 -18.80
CA GLY A 179 -1.96 -15.60 -19.34
C GLY A 179 -1.35 -16.81 -20.07
#